data_66b4727ac95fc2326703734a0a27764b
#
_entry.id   66b4727ac95fc2326703734a0a27764b
#
_cell.length_a   1.000
_cell.length_b   1.000
_cell.length_c   1.000
_cell.angle_alpha   90.00
_cell.angle_beta   90.00
_cell.angle_gamma   90.00
#
_symmetry.space_group_name_H-M   'P 1'
#
loop_
_entity.id
_entity.type
_entity.pdbx_description
1 polymer ?
#
loop_
_entity_poly.entity_id
_entity_poly.type
_entity_poly.pdbx_seq_one_letter_code
_entity_poly.pdbx_strand_id
1 'polypeptide(L)'
;MASNNTINTDINITIIKRSERGAYLITDGVKQAWTRPASRREDGTWTPSAYKALQISQDLYITPEEQARINEERKQAYLKERQEEHDRQQKPVYLIINPNCVINDNKSGLCYKVTTGNKVQSPFKRRRCLIAEHIYVPKSQVNLIVRGEIRVFEIPTWLYESNSYYYSRIGTLDKD
;
A
#
# COMPACT_ATOMS: atom_id res chain seq x y z
N MET A 1 1.42 -54.68 -6.11
CA MET A 1 1.27 -54.47 -7.57
C MET A 1 1.90 -53.13 -7.92
N ALA A 2 3.09 -53.16 -8.51
CA ALA A 2 3.78 -51.95 -8.93
C ALA A 2 3.14 -51.49 -10.24
N SER A 3 2.49 -50.34 -10.21
CA SER A 3 1.98 -49.68 -11.41
C SER A 3 3.20 -49.23 -12.23
N ASN A 4 3.48 -49.97 -13.30
CA ASN A 4 4.40 -49.52 -14.35
C ASN A 4 3.78 -48.29 -15.00
N ASN A 5 4.10 -47.13 -14.49
CA ASN A 5 3.89 -45.88 -15.20
C ASN A 5 4.85 -45.87 -16.42
N THR A 6 4.37 -46.39 -17.53
CA THR A 6 5.02 -46.26 -18.82
C THR A 6 5.07 -44.75 -19.12
N ILE A 7 6.25 -44.16 -18.98
CA ILE A 7 6.48 -42.79 -19.36
C ILE A 7 6.35 -42.73 -20.88
N ASN A 8 5.33 -42.01 -21.36
CA ASN A 8 5.13 -41.83 -22.79
C ASN A 8 6.33 -41.01 -23.32
N THR A 9 7.22 -41.67 -24.07
CA THR A 9 8.46 -41.08 -24.60
C THR A 9 8.24 -40.26 -25.84
N ASP A 10 7.02 -40.18 -26.37
CA ASP A 10 6.68 -39.50 -27.61
C ASP A 10 6.27 -38.01 -27.39
N ILE A 11 6.46 -37.51 -26.19
CA ILE A 11 6.15 -36.10 -25.88
C ILE A 11 7.29 -35.19 -26.39
N ASN A 12 7.01 -34.38 -27.40
CA ASN A 12 7.95 -33.37 -27.89
C ASN A 12 8.10 -32.25 -26.86
N ILE A 13 9.21 -32.28 -26.13
CA ILE A 13 9.55 -31.22 -25.17
C ILE A 13 10.43 -30.19 -25.85
N THR A 14 9.98 -28.95 -25.85
CA THR A 14 10.75 -27.81 -26.37
C THR A 14 11.28 -26.92 -25.24
N ILE A 15 12.45 -26.30 -25.45
CA ILE A 15 13.01 -25.29 -24.55
C ILE A 15 12.45 -23.95 -24.96
N ILE A 16 11.74 -23.28 -24.04
CA ILE A 16 11.25 -21.92 -24.25
C ILE A 16 12.32 -20.90 -23.85
N LYS A 17 12.97 -21.14 -22.70
CA LYS A 17 13.89 -20.16 -22.10
C LYS A 17 14.94 -20.86 -21.25
N ARG A 18 16.14 -20.28 -21.20
CA ARG A 18 17.20 -20.66 -20.25
C ARG A 18 17.36 -19.55 -19.22
N SER A 19 17.38 -19.92 -17.93
CA SER A 19 17.67 -18.96 -16.86
C SER A 19 19.18 -18.66 -16.78
N GLU A 20 19.54 -17.57 -16.15
CA GLU A 20 20.95 -17.22 -15.86
C GLU A 20 21.67 -18.28 -15.01
N ARG A 21 20.92 -19.01 -14.18
CA ARG A 21 21.41 -20.12 -13.35
C ARG A 21 21.46 -21.46 -14.09
N GLY A 22 21.25 -21.48 -15.39
CA GLY A 22 21.35 -22.65 -16.24
C GLY A 22 20.12 -23.59 -16.22
N ALA A 23 19.03 -23.26 -15.53
CA ALA A 23 17.79 -24.03 -15.63
C ALA A 23 17.07 -23.75 -16.95
N TYR A 24 16.32 -24.73 -17.46
CA TYR A 24 15.51 -24.61 -18.66
C TYR A 24 14.04 -24.48 -18.31
N LEU A 25 13.34 -23.55 -18.94
CA LEU A 25 11.88 -23.56 -19.02
C LEU A 25 11.51 -24.43 -20.21
N ILE A 26 10.83 -25.54 -19.95
CA ILE A 26 10.41 -26.53 -20.95
C ILE A 26 8.90 -26.52 -21.11
N THR A 27 8.42 -26.94 -22.29
CA THR A 27 7.00 -27.16 -22.56
C THR A 27 6.81 -28.38 -23.45
N ASP A 28 5.66 -29.05 -23.27
CA ASP A 28 5.13 -30.04 -24.21
C ASP A 28 4.06 -29.48 -25.15
N GLY A 29 3.92 -28.15 -25.18
CA GLY A 29 2.89 -27.44 -25.96
C GLY A 29 1.64 -27.09 -25.14
N VAL A 30 1.43 -27.74 -23.99
CA VAL A 30 0.27 -27.51 -23.09
C VAL A 30 0.74 -27.01 -21.72
N LYS A 31 1.79 -27.61 -21.19
CA LYS A 31 2.34 -27.34 -19.85
C LYS A 31 3.72 -26.73 -19.94
N GLN A 32 4.08 -26.00 -18.91
CA GLN A 32 5.41 -25.43 -18.75
C GLN A 32 5.96 -25.79 -17.38
N ALA A 33 7.26 -26.11 -17.31
CA ALA A 33 7.95 -26.37 -16.06
C ALA A 33 9.41 -25.97 -16.14
N TRP A 34 9.98 -25.55 -15.02
CA TRP A 34 11.43 -25.38 -14.89
C TRP A 34 12.07 -26.72 -14.57
N THR A 35 13.17 -27.03 -15.27
CA THR A 35 13.96 -28.23 -15.04
C THR A 35 15.45 -27.90 -14.98
N ARG A 36 16.22 -28.80 -14.35
CA ARG A 36 17.66 -28.64 -14.25
C ARG A 36 18.34 -29.04 -15.56
N PRO A 37 19.53 -28.47 -15.90
CA PRO A 37 20.30 -28.85 -17.08
C PRO A 37 20.57 -30.36 -17.18
N ALA A 38 20.86 -30.99 -16.03
CA ALA A 38 21.08 -32.45 -15.92
C ALA A 38 19.85 -33.30 -16.29
N SER A 39 18.67 -32.69 -16.47
CA SER A 39 17.47 -33.38 -16.91
C SER A 39 17.43 -33.65 -18.42
N ARG A 40 18.41 -33.17 -19.18
CA ARG A 40 18.59 -33.42 -20.59
C ARG A 40 19.80 -34.35 -20.79
N ARG A 41 19.66 -35.40 -21.55
CA ARG A 41 20.76 -36.33 -21.87
C ARG A 41 21.67 -35.76 -22.97
N GLU A 42 22.85 -36.31 -23.12
CA GLU A 42 23.81 -35.90 -24.14
C GLU A 42 23.29 -36.11 -25.57
N ASP A 43 22.45 -37.13 -25.79
CA ASP A 43 21.75 -37.40 -27.04
C ASP A 43 20.64 -36.37 -27.35
N GLY A 44 20.40 -35.40 -26.47
CA GLY A 44 19.36 -34.39 -26.61
C GLY A 44 17.98 -34.81 -26.11
N THR A 45 17.81 -36.04 -25.66
CA THR A 45 16.54 -36.53 -25.11
C THR A 45 16.33 -36.06 -23.65
N TRP A 46 15.08 -36.10 -23.21
CA TRP A 46 14.73 -35.67 -21.87
C TRP A 46 14.74 -36.83 -20.89
N THR A 47 15.24 -36.60 -19.72
CA THR A 47 15.22 -37.61 -18.65
C THR A 47 13.80 -37.75 -18.05
N PRO A 48 13.53 -38.87 -17.37
CA PRO A 48 12.27 -39.06 -16.65
C PRO A 48 11.95 -37.98 -15.64
N SER A 49 12.96 -37.32 -15.07
CA SER A 49 12.76 -36.19 -14.15
C SER A 49 12.19 -34.95 -14.83
N ALA A 50 12.49 -34.73 -16.10
CA ALA A 50 11.89 -33.63 -16.87
C ALA A 50 10.41 -33.87 -17.12
N TYR A 51 10.05 -35.10 -17.51
CA TYR A 51 8.65 -35.53 -17.65
C TYR A 51 7.90 -35.40 -16.34
N LYS A 52 8.50 -35.84 -15.22
CA LYS A 52 7.90 -35.70 -13.89
C LYS A 52 7.65 -34.23 -13.52
N ALA A 53 8.58 -33.32 -13.86
CA ALA A 53 8.39 -31.89 -13.64
C ALA A 53 7.18 -31.37 -14.42
N LEU A 54 6.98 -31.78 -15.66
CA LEU A 54 5.80 -31.43 -16.45
C LEU A 54 4.51 -32.01 -15.87
N GLN A 55 4.55 -33.26 -15.37
CA GLN A 55 3.40 -33.90 -14.73
C GLN A 55 3.01 -33.17 -13.42
N ILE A 56 3.97 -32.86 -12.56
CA ILE A 56 3.73 -32.14 -11.32
C ILE A 56 3.16 -30.73 -11.61
N SER A 57 3.62 -30.09 -12.68
CA SER A 57 3.11 -28.76 -13.07
C SER A 57 1.65 -28.83 -13.57
N GLN A 58 1.10 -30.02 -13.81
CA GLN A 58 -0.27 -30.18 -14.28
C GLN A 58 -1.30 -29.62 -13.30
N ASP A 59 -1.11 -29.91 -12.01
CA ASP A 59 -2.02 -29.47 -10.94
C ASP A 59 -1.83 -27.98 -10.59
N LEU A 60 -0.68 -27.42 -10.99
CA LEU A 60 -0.30 -26.02 -10.75
C LEU A 60 -0.31 -25.18 -12.03
N TYR A 61 -0.63 -25.81 -13.16
CA TYR A 61 -0.59 -25.10 -14.45
C TYR A 61 -1.78 -24.17 -14.58
N ILE A 62 -1.47 -22.91 -14.62
CA ILE A 62 -2.40 -21.83 -14.95
C ILE A 62 -2.14 -21.47 -16.41
N THR A 63 -3.16 -21.52 -17.25
CA THR A 63 -3.01 -21.11 -18.66
C THR A 63 -2.58 -19.64 -18.74
N PRO A 64 -1.87 -19.22 -19.80
CA PRO A 64 -1.52 -17.80 -19.99
C PRO A 64 -2.75 -16.88 -19.95
N GLU A 65 -3.88 -17.33 -20.45
CA GLU A 65 -5.15 -16.59 -20.44
C GLU A 65 -5.71 -16.47 -19.02
N GLU A 66 -5.69 -17.55 -18.24
CA GLU A 66 -6.11 -17.56 -16.87
C GLU A 66 -5.17 -16.71 -15.99
N GLN A 67 -3.87 -16.78 -16.23
CA GLN A 67 -2.89 -15.92 -15.55
C GLN A 67 -3.12 -14.44 -15.88
N ALA A 68 -3.44 -14.10 -17.13
CA ALA A 68 -3.79 -12.75 -17.54
C ALA A 68 -5.06 -12.26 -16.82
N ARG A 69 -6.09 -13.12 -16.71
CA ARG A 69 -7.31 -12.81 -15.97
C ARG A 69 -7.03 -12.57 -14.49
N ILE A 70 -6.26 -13.45 -13.84
CA ILE A 70 -5.89 -13.30 -12.43
C ILE A 70 -5.11 -12.00 -12.20
N ASN A 71 -4.19 -11.67 -13.12
CA ASN A 71 -3.41 -10.45 -13.03
C ASN A 71 -4.29 -9.20 -13.18
N GLU A 72 -5.26 -9.23 -14.10
CA GLU A 72 -6.19 -8.13 -14.30
C GLU A 72 -7.13 -7.97 -13.10
N GLU A 73 -7.66 -9.06 -12.54
CA GLU A 73 -8.47 -9.05 -11.32
C GLU A 73 -7.68 -8.46 -10.13
N ARG A 74 -6.42 -8.86 -9.96
CA ARG A 74 -5.53 -8.29 -8.91
C ARG A 74 -5.30 -6.81 -9.12
N LYS A 75 -5.08 -6.39 -10.36
CA LYS A 75 -4.88 -4.97 -10.69
C LYS A 75 -6.13 -4.15 -10.39
N GLN A 76 -7.31 -4.65 -10.76
CA GLN A 76 -8.57 -3.98 -10.45
C GLN A 76 -8.85 -3.92 -8.95
N ALA A 77 -8.59 -5.02 -8.21
CA ALA A 77 -8.71 -5.04 -6.76
C ALA A 77 -7.78 -4.01 -6.10
N TYR A 78 -6.52 -3.93 -6.53
CA TYR A 78 -5.56 -2.94 -6.04
C TYR A 78 -5.99 -1.50 -6.34
N LEU A 79 -6.49 -1.24 -7.55
CA LEU A 79 -6.98 0.10 -7.92
C LEU A 79 -8.20 0.49 -7.07
N LYS A 80 -9.10 -0.45 -6.84
CA LYS A 80 -10.28 -0.23 -5.99
C LYS A 80 -9.89 0.07 -4.55
N GLU A 81 -9.00 -0.74 -3.96
CA GLU A 81 -8.50 -0.52 -2.60
C GLU A 81 -7.83 0.86 -2.46
N ARG A 82 -7.01 1.22 -3.44
CA ARG A 82 -6.35 2.53 -3.46
C ARG A 82 -7.33 3.70 -3.59
N GLN A 83 -8.40 3.52 -4.37
CA GLN A 83 -9.47 4.50 -4.48
C GLN A 83 -10.24 4.65 -3.17
N GLU A 84 -10.61 3.53 -2.54
CA GLU A 84 -11.30 3.53 -1.25
C GLU A 84 -10.45 4.17 -0.15
N GLU A 85 -9.14 3.91 -0.15
CA GLU A 85 -8.20 4.56 0.77
C GLU A 85 -8.11 6.06 0.53
N HIS A 86 -7.98 6.48 -0.75
CA HIS A 86 -7.99 7.89 -1.12
C HIS A 86 -9.29 8.58 -0.67
N ASP A 87 -10.45 7.95 -0.93
CA ASP A 87 -11.74 8.50 -0.55
C ASP A 87 -11.90 8.57 0.97
N ARG A 88 -11.39 7.57 1.70
CA ARG A 88 -11.34 7.58 3.16
C ARG A 88 -10.49 8.75 3.68
N GLN A 89 -9.32 8.98 3.08
CA GLN A 89 -8.42 10.05 3.49
C GLN A 89 -8.98 11.45 3.19
N GLN A 90 -9.83 11.58 2.18
CA GLN A 90 -10.49 12.85 1.84
C GLN A 90 -11.73 13.14 2.70
N LYS A 91 -12.28 12.13 3.39
CA LYS A 91 -13.42 12.37 4.29
C LYS A 91 -13.04 13.40 5.35
N PRO A 92 -13.93 14.37 5.62
CA PRO A 92 -13.69 15.33 6.67
C PRO A 92 -13.83 14.70 8.05
N VAL A 93 -12.99 15.11 8.97
CA VAL A 93 -13.18 14.94 10.41
C VAL A 93 -13.42 16.31 11.04
N TYR A 94 -14.22 16.34 12.08
CA TYR A 94 -14.60 17.56 12.76
C TYR A 94 -13.86 17.65 14.08
N LEU A 95 -13.03 18.70 14.22
CA LEU A 95 -12.26 18.98 15.43
C LEU A 95 -12.93 20.12 16.19
N ILE A 96 -13.56 19.81 17.30
CA ILE A 96 -14.16 20.81 18.21
C ILE A 96 -13.01 21.49 18.96
N ILE A 97 -12.88 22.79 18.77
CA ILE A 97 -11.78 23.58 19.36
C ILE A 97 -12.08 23.87 20.83
N ASN A 98 -11.08 23.65 21.66
CA ASN A 98 -11.18 23.96 23.09
C ASN A 98 -11.53 25.43 23.31
N PRO A 99 -12.46 25.76 24.21
CA PRO A 99 -12.89 27.14 24.47
C PRO A 99 -11.74 28.09 24.84
N ASN A 100 -10.72 27.57 25.51
CA ASN A 100 -9.54 28.32 25.95
C ASN A 100 -8.53 28.64 24.84
N CYS A 101 -8.71 28.06 23.63
CA CYS A 101 -7.87 28.37 22.50
C CYS A 101 -8.32 29.68 21.82
N VAL A 102 -7.36 30.50 21.43
CA VAL A 102 -7.61 31.71 20.63
C VAL A 102 -7.19 31.50 19.21
N ILE A 103 -8.11 31.72 18.27
CA ILE A 103 -7.88 31.56 16.84
C ILE A 103 -7.69 32.95 16.23
N ASN A 104 -6.56 33.18 15.58
CA ASN A 104 -6.26 34.42 14.85
C ASN A 104 -5.69 34.04 13.48
N ASP A 105 -5.72 35.01 12.57
CA ASP A 105 -4.97 34.88 11.33
C ASP A 105 -3.47 35.00 11.60
N ASN A 106 -2.66 34.22 10.91
CA ASN A 106 -1.23 34.45 10.94
C ASN A 106 -0.88 35.70 10.10
N LYS A 107 0.33 36.19 10.24
CA LYS A 107 0.80 37.43 9.52
C LYS A 107 0.72 37.29 8.00
N SER A 108 0.84 36.11 7.45
CA SER A 108 0.74 35.84 6.00
C SER A 108 -0.70 35.68 5.51
N GLY A 109 -1.68 35.52 6.43
CA GLY A 109 -3.07 35.21 6.08
C GLY A 109 -3.33 33.79 5.58
N LEU A 110 -2.30 32.98 5.42
CA LEU A 110 -2.40 31.61 4.84
C LEU A 110 -2.82 30.54 5.84
N CYS A 111 -2.66 30.80 7.14
CA CYS A 111 -2.97 29.85 8.20
C CYS A 111 -3.79 30.50 9.31
N TYR A 112 -4.59 29.72 10.00
CA TYR A 112 -5.06 30.05 11.33
C TYR A 112 -3.93 29.85 12.33
N LYS A 113 -3.68 30.83 13.17
CA LYS A 113 -2.79 30.72 14.33
C LYS A 113 -3.63 30.40 15.55
N VAL A 114 -3.59 29.16 16.00
CA VAL A 114 -4.31 28.72 17.21
C VAL A 114 -3.35 28.80 18.39
N THR A 115 -3.66 29.66 19.34
CA THR A 115 -2.90 29.79 20.59
C THR A 115 -3.57 28.94 21.65
N THR A 116 -2.85 27.94 22.17
CA THR A 116 -3.33 27.13 23.28
C THR A 116 -3.10 27.89 24.60
N GLY A 117 -3.84 27.52 25.66
CA GLY A 117 -3.57 28.03 27.00
C GLY A 117 -2.22 27.57 27.59
N ASN A 118 -1.51 26.68 26.91
CA ASN A 118 -0.27 26.08 27.38
C ASN A 118 0.94 26.99 27.10
N LYS A 119 1.95 26.84 27.96
CA LYS A 119 3.25 27.51 27.77
C LYS A 119 4.30 26.45 27.48
N VAL A 120 5.08 26.66 26.42
CA VAL A 120 6.17 25.77 26.01
C VAL A 120 7.51 26.49 26.11
N GLN A 121 8.60 25.74 26.26
CA GLN A 121 9.93 26.32 26.23
C GLN A 121 10.27 26.82 24.84
N SER A 122 10.77 28.05 24.74
CA SER A 122 11.22 28.62 23.46
C SER A 122 12.46 27.87 22.96
N PRO A 123 12.44 27.29 21.76
CA PRO A 123 13.61 26.61 21.19
C PRO A 123 14.72 27.58 20.76
N PHE A 124 14.40 28.88 20.64
CA PHE A 124 15.30 29.88 20.04
C PHE A 124 15.98 30.81 21.05
N LYS A 125 15.66 30.71 22.33
CA LYS A 125 16.24 31.58 23.33
C LYS A 125 17.24 30.85 24.22
N ARG A 126 18.45 31.41 24.39
CA ARG A 126 19.48 30.86 25.30
C ARG A 126 19.00 30.79 26.77
N ARG A 127 18.01 31.59 27.16
CA ARG A 127 17.34 31.48 28.45
C ARG A 127 16.05 30.71 28.31
N ARG A 128 15.75 29.83 29.25
CA ARG A 128 14.49 29.03 29.32
C ARG A 128 13.29 29.94 29.52
N CYS A 129 12.84 30.58 28.44
CA CYS A 129 11.61 31.39 28.47
C CYS A 129 10.42 30.51 28.10
N LEU A 130 9.36 30.59 28.88
CA LEU A 130 8.06 30.02 28.51
C LEU A 130 7.37 30.98 27.55
N ILE A 131 6.98 30.46 26.40
CA ILE A 131 6.19 31.18 25.39
C ILE A 131 4.84 30.47 25.23
N ALA A 132 3.83 31.22 24.79
CA ALA A 132 2.55 30.63 24.44
C ALA A 132 2.74 29.65 23.28
N GLU A 133 2.12 28.49 23.40
CA GLU A 133 2.15 27.50 22.34
C GLU A 133 1.21 27.95 21.21
N HIS A 134 1.73 27.86 19.98
CA HIS A 134 0.98 28.19 18.78
C HIS A 134 1.00 27.00 17.83
N ILE A 135 -0.17 26.67 17.30
CA ILE A 135 -0.35 25.65 16.26
C ILE A 135 -0.91 26.36 15.02
N TYR A 136 -0.30 26.10 13.88
CA TYR A 136 -0.70 26.69 12.62
C TYR A 136 -1.50 25.69 11.80
N VAL A 137 -2.70 26.10 11.38
CA VAL A 137 -3.64 25.26 10.62
C VAL A 137 -3.84 25.91 9.25
N PRO A 138 -3.51 25.23 8.14
CA PRO A 138 -3.56 25.81 6.80
C PRO A 138 -5.01 26.09 6.36
N LYS A 139 -5.32 27.33 6.01
CA LYS A 139 -6.67 27.75 5.58
C LYS A 139 -7.13 27.12 4.27
N SER A 140 -6.19 26.78 3.38
CA SER A 140 -6.49 26.17 2.09
C SER A 140 -7.00 24.73 2.19
N GLN A 141 -6.84 24.10 3.35
CA GLN A 141 -7.14 22.66 3.56
C GLN A 141 -8.17 22.43 4.66
N VAL A 142 -8.60 23.47 5.35
CA VAL A 142 -9.54 23.34 6.47
C VAL A 142 -10.61 24.44 6.39
N ASN A 143 -11.81 24.09 6.84
CA ASN A 143 -12.88 25.06 7.03
C ASN A 143 -13.07 25.32 8.52
N LEU A 144 -13.13 26.60 8.90
CA LEU A 144 -13.51 27.00 10.25
C LEU A 144 -15.01 27.25 10.29
N ILE A 145 -15.72 26.45 11.05
CA ILE A 145 -17.16 26.56 11.27
C ILE A 145 -17.38 27.16 12.67
N VAL A 146 -18.15 28.23 12.74
CA VAL A 146 -18.49 28.89 14.01
C VAL A 146 -20.00 28.78 14.23
N ARG A 147 -20.41 28.14 15.31
CA ARG A 147 -21.81 27.97 15.72
C ARG A 147 -21.99 28.48 17.16
N GLY A 148 -22.33 29.73 17.32
CA GLY A 148 -22.38 30.38 18.63
C GLY A 148 -20.99 30.40 19.26
N GLU A 149 -20.84 29.79 20.43
CA GLU A 149 -19.54 29.68 21.13
C GLU A 149 -18.68 28.50 20.66
N ILE A 150 -19.27 27.55 19.90
CA ILE A 150 -18.58 26.36 19.42
C ILE A 150 -17.84 26.69 18.13
N ARG A 151 -16.55 26.39 18.10
CA ARG A 151 -15.70 26.52 16.94
C ARG A 151 -15.21 25.15 16.54
N VAL A 152 -15.37 24.81 15.26
CA VAL A 152 -15.03 23.50 14.72
C VAL A 152 -14.15 23.69 13.50
N PHE A 153 -13.04 22.97 13.40
CA PHE A 153 -12.32 22.81 12.16
C PHE A 153 -12.83 21.54 11.46
N GLU A 154 -13.28 21.70 10.25
CA GLU A 154 -13.49 20.60 9.31
C GLU A 154 -12.17 20.34 8.60
N ILE A 155 -11.57 19.16 8.82
CA ILE A 155 -10.20 18.81 8.43
C ILE A 155 -10.26 17.50 7.63
N PRO A 156 -9.59 17.36 6.47
CA PRO A 156 -9.42 16.07 5.82
C PRO A 156 -8.73 15.07 6.74
N THR A 157 -9.20 13.80 6.74
CA THR A 157 -8.66 12.74 7.61
C THR A 157 -7.14 12.64 7.50
N TRP A 158 -6.58 12.64 6.29
CA TRP A 158 -5.12 12.56 6.09
C TRP A 158 -4.34 13.68 6.78
N LEU A 159 -4.89 14.90 6.77
CA LEU A 159 -4.24 16.05 7.41
C LEU A 159 -4.31 15.94 8.94
N TYR A 160 -5.44 15.47 9.46
CA TYR A 160 -5.60 15.22 10.89
C TYR A 160 -4.63 14.12 11.36
N GLU A 161 -4.59 12.97 10.68
CA GLU A 161 -3.73 11.83 11.03
C GLU A 161 -2.25 12.22 11.03
N SER A 162 -1.81 12.94 9.99
CA SER A 162 -0.43 13.41 9.86
C SER A 162 -0.01 14.40 10.97
N ASN A 163 -0.97 15.07 11.59
CA ASN A 163 -0.73 16.13 12.59
C ASN A 163 -1.50 15.89 13.89
N SER A 164 -1.92 14.68 14.15
CA SER A 164 -2.79 14.30 15.28
C SER A 164 -2.27 14.77 16.64
N TYR A 165 -0.94 14.70 16.84
CA TYR A 165 -0.29 15.20 18.06
C TYR A 165 -0.57 16.69 18.30
N TYR A 166 -0.52 17.51 17.26
CA TYR A 166 -0.77 18.95 17.39
C TYR A 166 -2.26 19.25 17.51
N TYR A 167 -3.09 18.59 16.72
CA TYR A 167 -4.53 18.82 16.70
C TYR A 167 -5.21 18.37 17.99
N SER A 168 -4.76 17.28 18.62
CA SER A 168 -5.27 16.85 19.94
C SER A 168 -5.02 17.88 21.05
N ARG A 169 -4.10 18.82 20.85
CA ARG A 169 -3.81 19.89 21.84
C ARG A 169 -4.72 21.10 21.68
N ILE A 170 -5.36 21.29 20.54
CA ILE A 170 -6.27 22.40 20.29
C ILE A 170 -7.73 22.01 20.36
N GLY A 171 -8.06 20.72 20.29
CA GLY A 171 -9.44 20.29 20.30
C GLY A 171 -9.60 18.78 20.47
N THR A 172 -10.84 18.34 20.41
CA THR A 172 -11.25 16.94 20.44
C THR A 172 -12.04 16.61 19.19
N LEU A 173 -11.85 15.39 18.65
CA LEU A 173 -12.67 14.92 17.54
C LEU A 173 -14.14 14.80 17.96
N ASP A 174 -15.02 15.29 17.09
CA ASP A 174 -16.43 14.95 17.16
C ASP A 174 -16.57 13.46 16.82
N LYS A 175 -17.20 12.72 17.70
CA LYS A 175 -17.39 11.27 17.58
C LYS A 175 -18.84 10.98 17.25
N ASP A 176 -19.34 11.56 16.18
CA ASP A 176 -20.63 11.13 15.62
C ASP A 176 -20.51 9.85 14.82
#